data_bc07fbc10444697a36bc7f47a49713b1
#
_entry.id   bc07fbc10444697a36bc7f47a49713b1
#
_cell.length_a   1.000
_cell.length_b   1.000
_cell.length_c   1.000
_cell.angle_alpha   90.00
_cell.angle_beta   90.00
_cell.angle_gamma   90.00
#
_symmetry.space_group_name_H-M   'P 1'
#
loop_
_entity.id
_entity.type
_entity.pdbx_description
1 polymer ?
#
loop_
_entity_poly.entity_id
_entity_poly.type
_entity_poly.pdbx_seq_one_letter_code
_entity_poly.pdbx_strand_id
1 'polypeptide(L)'
;MLLEIRAAIPEDASVACQVMRRSIAELCVADHRNDEAILKRWLSNKTPEVFGSWIRQPDNSLLVAVEGGKILAVGSVTDAGQITLNYVSPDARFRGVSRALVGALEARAMERGNTRCTLTSTETARRFYLASGYVEDGLPVGNFGTSSGYPMSKLLASHDA
;
A
#
# COMPACT_ATOMS: atom_id res chain seq x y z
N MET A 1 -8.79 5.71 20.67
CA MET A 1 -8.71 6.79 19.69
C MET A 1 -9.19 6.30 18.35
N LEU A 2 -9.83 7.18 17.60
CA LEU A 2 -10.39 6.82 16.31
C LEU A 2 -9.31 6.85 15.23
N LEU A 3 -9.29 5.82 14.40
CA LEU A 3 -8.48 5.78 13.21
C LEU A 3 -9.17 6.59 12.11
N GLU A 4 -8.44 7.52 11.51
CA GLU A 4 -8.91 8.34 10.41
C GLU A 4 -8.09 8.03 9.16
N ILE A 5 -8.75 7.87 8.03
CA ILE A 5 -8.06 7.74 6.75
C ILE A 5 -8.39 8.97 5.91
N ARG A 6 -7.35 9.67 5.50
CA ARG A 6 -7.48 10.92 4.75
C ARG A 6 -6.48 11.00 3.61
N ALA A 7 -6.69 11.93 2.70
CA ALA A 7 -5.74 12.22 1.66
C ALA A 7 -4.43 12.73 2.27
N ALA A 8 -3.32 12.30 1.71
CA ALA A 8 -2.00 12.79 2.12
C ALA A 8 -1.81 14.23 1.65
N ILE A 9 -1.10 15.01 2.45
CA ILE A 9 -0.72 16.38 2.13
C ILE A 9 0.80 16.48 2.12
N PRO A 10 1.40 17.53 1.49
CA PRO A 10 2.86 17.64 1.41
C PRO A 10 3.58 17.58 2.75
N GLU A 11 2.95 18.08 3.80
CA GLU A 11 3.50 18.09 5.17
C GLU A 11 3.66 16.69 5.74
N ASP A 12 2.98 15.69 5.19
CA ASP A 12 3.09 14.29 5.62
C ASP A 12 4.36 13.60 5.11
N ALA A 13 5.03 14.17 4.11
CA ALA A 13 6.05 13.48 3.33
C ALA A 13 7.14 12.82 4.19
N SER A 14 7.71 13.56 5.14
CA SER A 14 8.82 13.05 5.95
C SER A 14 8.40 11.85 6.81
N VAL A 15 7.28 11.97 7.52
CA VAL A 15 6.78 10.92 8.41
C VAL A 15 6.26 9.72 7.62
N ALA A 16 5.53 9.97 6.53
CA ALA A 16 5.03 8.90 5.67
C ALA A 16 6.17 8.08 5.09
N CYS A 17 7.24 8.73 4.64
CA CYS A 17 8.43 8.02 4.14
C CYS A 17 9.09 7.16 5.22
N GLN A 18 9.17 7.66 6.46
CA GLN A 18 9.68 6.86 7.57
C GLN A 18 8.83 5.61 7.79
N VAL A 19 7.50 5.74 7.75
CA VAL A 19 6.58 4.60 7.91
C VAL A 19 6.83 3.57 6.81
N MET A 20 6.91 4.00 5.56
CA MET A 20 7.16 3.10 4.43
C MET A 20 8.53 2.41 4.55
N ARG A 21 9.58 3.17 4.85
CA ARG A 21 10.93 2.65 4.97
C ARG A 21 11.05 1.64 6.11
N ARG A 22 10.48 1.94 7.26
CA ARG A 22 10.46 1.01 8.39
C ARG A 22 9.63 -0.24 8.07
N SER A 23 8.48 -0.07 7.44
CA SER A 23 7.63 -1.18 7.03
C SER A 23 8.39 -2.16 6.13
N ILE A 24 9.08 -1.64 5.11
CA ILE A 24 9.87 -2.46 4.20
C ILE A 24 11.01 -3.15 4.94
N ALA A 25 11.82 -2.40 5.69
CA ALA A 25 13.00 -2.93 6.34
C ALA A 25 12.67 -3.95 7.44
N GLU A 26 11.63 -3.70 8.23
CA GLU A 26 11.33 -4.50 9.41
C GLU A 26 10.29 -5.59 9.15
N LEU A 27 9.34 -5.39 8.23
CA LEU A 27 8.24 -6.33 8.00
C LEU A 27 8.39 -7.19 6.76
N CYS A 28 9.13 -6.73 5.75
CA CYS A 28 9.21 -7.42 4.46
C CYS A 28 10.46 -8.31 4.35
N VAL A 29 10.93 -8.85 5.46
CA VAL A 29 12.14 -9.69 5.49
C VAL A 29 11.98 -10.95 4.63
N ALA A 30 10.78 -11.50 4.52
CA ALA A 30 10.50 -12.64 3.64
C ALA A 30 10.78 -12.31 2.17
N ASP A 31 10.73 -11.04 1.81
CA ASP A 31 10.97 -10.58 0.44
C ASP A 31 12.42 -10.20 0.20
N HIS A 32 12.99 -9.33 1.04
CA HIS A 32 14.35 -8.81 0.81
C HIS A 32 15.44 -9.61 1.50
N ARG A 33 15.12 -10.47 2.46
CA ARG A 33 16.06 -11.36 3.17
C ARG A 33 17.27 -10.62 3.75
N ASN A 34 17.08 -9.35 4.11
CA ASN A 34 18.15 -8.45 4.58
C ASN A 34 19.30 -8.28 3.55
N ASP A 35 19.01 -8.49 2.26
CA ASP A 35 19.96 -8.23 1.20
C ASP A 35 20.07 -6.73 0.97
N GLU A 36 21.26 -6.18 1.14
CA GLU A 36 21.50 -4.74 1.06
C GLU A 36 21.16 -4.15 -0.32
N ALA A 37 21.46 -4.88 -1.38
CA ALA A 37 21.19 -4.40 -2.74
C ALA A 37 19.69 -4.33 -3.02
N ILE A 38 18.94 -5.34 -2.58
CA ILE A 38 17.48 -5.35 -2.71
C ILE A 38 16.85 -4.24 -1.89
N LEU A 39 17.26 -4.10 -0.63
CA LEU A 39 16.77 -3.03 0.25
C LEU A 39 17.04 -1.65 -0.34
N LYS A 40 18.27 -1.41 -0.79
CA LYS A 40 18.65 -0.12 -1.38
C LYS A 40 17.77 0.22 -2.58
N ARG A 41 17.52 -0.74 -3.45
CA ARG A 41 16.68 -0.56 -4.63
C ARG A 41 15.22 -0.28 -4.25
N TRP A 42 14.68 -1.06 -3.31
CA TRP A 42 13.30 -0.91 -2.86
C TRP A 42 13.06 0.43 -2.16
N LEU A 43 14.03 0.86 -1.34
CA LEU A 43 13.90 2.10 -0.58
C LEU A 43 14.23 3.35 -1.39
N SER A 44 14.80 3.21 -2.58
CA SER A 44 15.35 4.32 -3.35
C SER A 44 14.32 5.40 -3.71
N ASN A 45 13.06 5.01 -3.92
CA ASN A 45 11.99 5.96 -4.27
C ASN A 45 11.11 6.36 -3.07
N LYS A 46 11.45 5.88 -1.85
CA LYS A 46 10.71 6.24 -0.63
C LYS A 46 11.36 7.47 0.00
N THR A 47 11.31 8.60 -0.70
CA THR A 47 11.89 9.88 -0.29
C THR A 47 10.80 10.94 -0.26
N PRO A 48 10.97 12.01 0.55
CA PRO A 48 9.98 13.10 0.58
C PRO A 48 9.73 13.75 -0.77
N GLU A 49 10.75 13.88 -1.60
CA GLU A 49 10.63 14.47 -2.94
C GLU A 49 9.74 13.63 -3.85
N VAL A 50 9.97 12.31 -3.86
CA VAL A 50 9.15 11.38 -4.66
C VAL A 50 7.73 11.32 -4.12
N PHE A 51 7.57 11.29 -2.79
CA PHE A 51 6.26 11.32 -2.15
C PHE A 51 5.47 12.55 -2.59
N GLY A 52 6.11 13.72 -2.60
CA GLY A 52 5.49 14.95 -3.07
C GLY A 52 5.05 14.87 -4.54
N SER A 53 5.84 14.19 -5.37
CA SER A 53 5.47 13.99 -6.77
C SER A 53 4.23 13.09 -6.91
N TRP A 54 4.09 12.08 -6.05
CA TRP A 54 2.90 11.22 -6.05
C TRP A 54 1.64 11.98 -5.66
N ILE A 55 1.73 12.89 -4.69
CA ILE A 55 0.60 13.74 -4.30
C ILE A 55 0.13 14.60 -5.47
N ARG A 56 1.05 15.07 -6.29
CA ARG A 56 0.73 15.95 -7.43
C ARG A 56 0.20 15.22 -8.66
N GLN A 57 0.27 13.88 -8.70
CA GLN A 57 -0.25 13.10 -9.82
C GLN A 57 -1.79 13.12 -9.80
N PRO A 58 -2.45 13.63 -10.87
CA PRO A 58 -3.92 13.78 -10.85
C PRO A 58 -4.68 12.47 -10.92
N ASP A 59 -4.06 11.40 -11.43
CA ASP A 59 -4.65 10.08 -11.59
C ASP A 59 -4.28 9.11 -10.45
N ASN A 60 -3.78 9.64 -9.34
CA ASN A 60 -3.34 8.85 -8.21
C ASN A 60 -3.91 9.42 -6.90
N SER A 61 -4.47 8.56 -6.08
CA SER A 61 -4.96 8.93 -4.75
C SER A 61 -4.03 8.35 -3.70
N LEU A 62 -3.38 9.23 -2.95
CA LEU A 62 -2.44 8.87 -1.89
C LEU A 62 -3.12 9.12 -0.54
N LEU A 63 -3.29 8.06 0.24
CA LEU A 63 -4.00 8.11 1.52
C LEU A 63 -3.08 7.75 2.67
N VAL A 64 -3.34 8.34 3.83
CA VAL A 64 -2.67 7.99 5.08
C VAL A 64 -3.69 7.62 6.13
N ALA A 65 -3.35 6.63 6.97
CA ALA A 65 -4.13 6.25 8.13
C ALA A 65 -3.52 6.91 9.36
N VAL A 66 -4.32 7.66 10.10
CA VAL A 66 -3.84 8.51 11.19
C VAL A 66 -4.63 8.22 12.47
N GLU A 67 -3.93 8.11 13.58
CA GLU A 67 -4.53 7.95 14.90
C GLU A 67 -3.80 8.85 15.89
N GLY A 68 -4.53 9.75 16.54
CA GLY A 68 -3.92 10.69 17.48
C GLY A 68 -2.83 11.56 16.88
N GLY A 69 -3.00 11.98 15.62
CA GLY A 69 -1.99 12.79 14.91
C GLY A 69 -0.80 12.01 14.37
N LYS A 70 -0.78 10.68 14.54
CA LYS A 70 0.32 9.82 14.14
C LYS A 70 -0.04 9.06 12.88
N ILE A 71 0.81 9.11 11.85
CA ILE A 71 0.62 8.32 10.64
C ILE A 71 1.02 6.88 10.93
N LEU A 72 0.08 5.95 10.73
CA LEU A 72 0.27 4.52 10.97
C LEU A 72 0.39 3.70 9.69
N ALA A 73 -0.07 4.23 8.57
CA ALA A 73 -0.01 3.51 7.30
C ALA A 73 -0.12 4.47 6.13
N VAL A 74 0.39 4.03 4.98
CA VAL A 74 0.40 4.79 3.73
C VAL A 74 -0.05 3.88 2.60
N GLY A 75 -0.98 4.34 1.79
CA GLY A 75 -1.47 3.59 0.64
C GLY A 75 -1.78 4.48 -0.54
N SER A 76 -1.82 3.89 -1.73
CA SER A 76 -2.22 4.62 -2.92
C SER A 76 -2.96 3.72 -3.89
N VAL A 77 -3.85 4.33 -4.66
CA VAL A 77 -4.60 3.66 -5.73
C VAL A 77 -4.73 4.62 -6.91
N THR A 78 -4.53 4.09 -8.11
CA THR A 78 -4.70 4.88 -9.33
C THR A 78 -6.18 4.96 -9.72
N ASP A 79 -6.51 5.89 -10.61
CA ASP A 79 -7.88 6.01 -11.14
C ASP A 79 -8.31 4.78 -11.94
N ALA A 80 -7.37 3.92 -12.34
CA ALA A 80 -7.64 2.63 -12.98
C ALA A 80 -7.86 1.48 -11.99
N GLY A 81 -7.81 1.75 -10.69
CA GLY A 81 -8.07 0.74 -9.66
C GLY A 81 -6.85 -0.09 -9.28
N GLN A 82 -5.65 0.36 -9.62
CA GLN A 82 -4.42 -0.33 -9.23
C GLN A 82 -3.92 0.20 -7.90
N ILE A 83 -3.84 -0.67 -6.90
CA ILE A 83 -3.23 -0.36 -5.60
C ILE A 83 -1.72 -0.47 -5.78
N THR A 84 -1.01 0.63 -5.59
CA THR A 84 0.43 0.72 -5.86
C THR A 84 1.27 0.82 -4.59
N LEU A 85 0.68 1.27 -3.48
CA LEU A 85 1.32 1.32 -2.17
C LEU A 85 0.36 0.84 -1.10
N ASN A 86 0.87 0.07 -0.14
CA ASN A 86 0.13 -0.32 1.05
C ASN A 86 1.14 -0.77 2.10
N TYR A 87 1.54 0.16 2.95
CA TYR A 87 2.54 -0.08 3.99
C TYR A 87 1.99 0.33 5.36
N VAL A 88 2.15 -0.54 6.35
CA VAL A 88 1.75 -0.29 7.72
C VAL A 88 2.99 -0.12 8.60
N SER A 89 2.91 0.81 9.56
CA SER A 89 3.97 0.97 10.56
C SER A 89 4.16 -0.33 11.35
N PRO A 90 5.41 -0.75 11.61
CA PRO A 90 5.66 -1.88 12.50
C PRO A 90 5.01 -1.73 13.88
N ASP A 91 4.84 -0.49 14.35
CA ASP A 91 4.23 -0.19 15.65
C ASP A 91 2.70 -0.38 15.64
N ALA A 92 2.08 -0.49 14.48
CA ALA A 92 0.63 -0.61 14.33
C ALA A 92 0.19 -1.95 13.73
N ARG A 93 1.08 -2.93 13.70
CA ARG A 93 0.83 -4.24 13.13
C ARG A 93 -0.27 -4.98 13.91
N PHE A 94 -1.11 -5.74 13.19
CA PHE A 94 -2.18 -6.58 13.76
C PHE A 94 -3.28 -5.81 14.49
N ARG A 95 -3.49 -4.53 14.16
CA ARG A 95 -4.53 -3.70 14.76
C ARG A 95 -5.67 -3.36 13.79
N GLY A 96 -5.72 -4.02 12.64
CA GLY A 96 -6.75 -3.76 11.63
C GLY A 96 -6.51 -2.50 10.79
N VAL A 97 -5.36 -1.85 10.93
CA VAL A 97 -5.03 -0.61 10.18
C VAL A 97 -4.92 -0.90 8.69
N SER A 98 -4.23 -1.99 8.32
CA SER A 98 -4.08 -2.37 6.91
C SER A 98 -5.42 -2.69 6.27
N ARG A 99 -6.30 -3.38 6.98
CA ARG A 99 -7.63 -3.71 6.47
C ARG A 99 -8.45 -2.44 6.23
N ALA A 100 -8.40 -1.49 7.17
CA ALA A 100 -9.11 -0.23 7.04
C ALA A 100 -8.56 0.58 5.86
N LEU A 101 -7.24 0.61 5.70
CA LEU A 101 -6.61 1.34 4.59
C LEU A 101 -6.99 0.72 3.24
N VAL A 102 -6.90 -0.60 3.08
CA VAL A 102 -7.27 -1.27 1.83
C VAL A 102 -8.73 -1.02 1.51
N GLY A 103 -9.63 -1.07 2.51
CA GLY A 103 -11.04 -0.74 2.33
C GLY A 103 -11.24 0.67 1.80
N ALA A 104 -10.48 1.64 2.30
CA ALA A 104 -10.55 3.02 1.82
C ALA A 104 -10.01 3.17 0.39
N LEU A 105 -8.93 2.44 0.05
CA LEU A 105 -8.40 2.43 -1.32
C LEU A 105 -9.41 1.82 -2.30
N GLU A 106 -10.07 0.74 -1.90
CA GLU A 106 -11.12 0.10 -2.70
C GLU A 106 -12.31 1.04 -2.90
N ALA A 107 -12.73 1.73 -1.84
CA ALA A 107 -13.81 2.71 -1.94
C ALA A 107 -13.44 3.85 -2.90
N ARG A 108 -12.20 4.29 -2.86
CA ARG A 108 -11.71 5.32 -3.79
C ARG A 108 -11.73 4.83 -5.24
N ALA A 109 -11.32 3.57 -5.46
CA ALA A 109 -11.38 2.97 -6.79
C ALA A 109 -12.83 2.91 -7.30
N MET A 110 -13.79 2.57 -6.45
CA MET A 110 -15.21 2.56 -6.82
C MET A 110 -15.72 3.95 -7.14
N GLU A 111 -15.32 4.98 -6.41
CA GLU A 111 -15.67 6.37 -6.69
C GLU A 111 -15.19 6.79 -8.08
N ARG A 112 -14.09 6.21 -8.56
CA ARG A 112 -13.54 6.47 -9.90
C ARG A 112 -14.15 5.59 -10.99
N GLY A 113 -15.18 4.80 -10.66
CA GLY A 113 -15.91 3.98 -11.62
C GLY A 113 -15.35 2.58 -11.82
N ASN A 114 -14.42 2.13 -10.98
CA ASN A 114 -13.84 0.80 -11.11
C ASN A 114 -14.70 -0.26 -10.43
N THR A 115 -14.79 -1.43 -11.06
CA THR A 115 -15.45 -2.61 -10.50
C THR A 115 -14.44 -3.62 -9.98
N ARG A 116 -13.16 -3.34 -10.12
CA ARG A 116 -12.07 -4.24 -9.75
C ARG A 116 -10.88 -3.45 -9.26
N CYS A 117 -10.20 -3.96 -8.22
CA CYS A 117 -8.87 -3.51 -7.84
C CYS A 117 -7.84 -4.54 -8.25
N THR A 118 -6.67 -4.07 -8.66
CA THR A 118 -5.52 -4.92 -8.98
C THR A 118 -4.33 -4.49 -8.13
N LEU A 119 -3.40 -5.42 -7.91
CA LEU A 119 -2.16 -5.14 -7.21
C LEU A 119 -1.14 -6.24 -7.49
N THR A 120 0.11 -5.98 -7.15
CA THR A 120 1.15 -7.00 -7.08
C THR A 120 1.58 -7.11 -5.62
N SER A 121 1.28 -8.25 -5.01
CA SER A 121 1.57 -8.48 -3.59
C SER A 121 3.01 -8.89 -3.37
N THR A 122 3.59 -8.47 -2.25
CA THR A 122 4.82 -9.05 -1.72
C THR A 122 4.53 -10.43 -1.15
N GLU A 123 5.58 -11.22 -0.92
CA GLU A 123 5.46 -12.48 -0.17
C GLU A 123 4.89 -12.22 1.22
N THR A 124 5.37 -11.17 1.88
CA THR A 124 4.93 -10.79 3.23
C THR A 124 3.43 -10.54 3.32
N ALA A 125 2.84 -9.86 2.34
CA ALA A 125 1.44 -9.44 2.36
C ALA A 125 0.47 -10.43 1.69
N ARG A 126 0.98 -11.49 1.06
CA ARG A 126 0.19 -12.42 0.26
C ARG A 126 -1.02 -12.98 1.01
N ARG A 127 -0.80 -13.50 2.23
CA ARG A 127 -1.89 -14.06 3.04
C ARG A 127 -2.94 -13.02 3.40
N PHE A 128 -2.48 -11.80 3.70
CA PHE A 128 -3.39 -10.70 4.02
C PHE A 128 -4.34 -10.42 2.86
N TYR A 129 -3.82 -10.32 1.64
CA TYR A 129 -4.67 -10.05 0.49
C TYR A 129 -5.60 -11.21 0.15
N LEU A 130 -5.13 -12.46 0.25
CA LEU A 130 -6.01 -13.61 0.07
C LEU A 130 -7.16 -13.60 1.07
N ALA A 131 -6.88 -13.28 2.34
CA ALA A 131 -7.90 -13.16 3.38
C ALA A 131 -8.84 -11.97 3.15
N SER A 132 -8.40 -10.97 2.38
CA SER A 132 -9.18 -9.78 2.06
C SER A 132 -10.02 -9.94 0.79
N GLY A 133 -10.02 -11.13 0.19
CA GLY A 133 -10.84 -11.44 -0.99
C GLY A 133 -10.13 -11.31 -2.33
N TYR A 134 -8.81 -11.06 -2.32
CA TYR A 134 -8.04 -11.03 -3.56
C TYR A 134 -7.74 -12.45 -4.05
N VAL A 135 -7.68 -12.61 -5.36
CA VAL A 135 -7.31 -13.88 -6.00
C VAL A 135 -6.04 -13.67 -6.82
N GLU A 136 -5.23 -14.70 -6.94
CA GLU A 136 -4.01 -14.65 -7.76
C GLU A 136 -4.37 -14.74 -9.23
N ASP A 137 -3.81 -13.84 -10.05
CA ASP A 137 -4.12 -13.72 -11.48
C ASP A 137 -3.06 -14.33 -12.39
N GLY A 138 -1.96 -14.82 -11.83
CA GLY A 138 -0.89 -15.37 -12.66
C GLY A 138 0.30 -15.83 -11.86
N LEU A 139 1.38 -16.14 -12.57
CA LEU A 139 2.62 -16.57 -11.96
C LEU A 139 3.32 -15.40 -11.26
N PRO A 140 4.10 -15.68 -10.20
CA PRO A 140 4.90 -14.63 -9.56
C PRO A 140 5.84 -13.96 -10.54
N VAL A 141 6.01 -12.64 -10.37
CA VAL A 141 6.93 -11.84 -11.17
C VAL A 141 8.01 -11.24 -10.27
N GLY A 142 9.17 -10.89 -10.85
CA GLY A 142 10.24 -10.23 -10.12
C GLY A 142 9.84 -8.82 -9.74
N ASN A 143 10.22 -8.40 -8.50
CA ASN A 143 9.92 -7.08 -7.98
C ASN A 143 11.10 -6.63 -7.11
N PHE A 144 11.71 -5.48 -7.44
CA PHE A 144 12.88 -4.93 -6.73
C PHE A 144 14.04 -5.94 -6.56
N GLY A 145 14.19 -6.88 -7.52
CA GLY A 145 15.22 -7.92 -7.44
C GLY A 145 14.79 -9.17 -6.68
N THR A 146 13.56 -9.20 -6.15
CA THR A 146 12.95 -10.41 -5.58
C THR A 146 12.24 -11.20 -6.68
N SER A 147 11.96 -12.50 -6.44
CA SER A 147 11.19 -13.33 -7.36
C SER A 147 9.72 -13.43 -6.95
N SER A 148 9.29 -12.67 -5.95
CA SER A 148 8.04 -12.90 -5.21
C SER A 148 7.03 -11.76 -5.33
N GLY A 149 6.78 -11.24 -6.52
CA GLY A 149 5.64 -10.37 -6.77
C GLY A 149 4.46 -11.18 -7.25
N TYR A 150 3.32 -11.14 -6.54
CA TYR A 150 2.13 -11.92 -6.87
C TYR A 150 1.04 -11.01 -7.43
N PRO A 151 0.78 -11.06 -8.77
CA PRO A 151 -0.34 -10.31 -9.35
C PRO A 151 -1.67 -10.82 -8.79
N MET A 152 -2.49 -9.90 -8.31
CA MET A 152 -3.77 -10.23 -7.68
C MET A 152 -4.85 -9.23 -8.08
N SER A 153 -6.11 -9.66 -7.99
CA SER A 153 -7.25 -8.80 -8.22
C SER A 153 -8.42 -9.18 -7.33
N LYS A 154 -9.35 -8.23 -7.19
CA LYS A 154 -10.58 -8.41 -6.42
C LYS A 154 -11.70 -7.67 -7.12
N LEU A 155 -12.85 -8.33 -7.30
CA LEU A 155 -14.06 -7.67 -7.72
C LEU A 155 -14.63 -6.89 -6.54
N LEU A 156 -14.97 -5.61 -6.79
CA LEU A 156 -15.49 -4.74 -5.76
C LEU A 156 -17.02 -4.91 -5.65
N ALA A 157 -17.52 -4.90 -4.43
CA ALA A 157 -18.95 -4.99 -4.20
C ALA A 157 -19.65 -3.71 -4.68
N SER A 158 -20.75 -3.86 -5.41
CA SER A 158 -21.61 -2.75 -5.76
C SER A 158 -22.55 -2.46 -4.61
N HIS A 159 -22.75 -1.18 -4.27
CA HIS A 159 -23.73 -0.75 -3.28
C HIS A 159 -25.16 -0.78 -3.82
N ASP A 160 -25.33 -1.04 -5.09
CA ASP A 160 -26.63 -1.05 -5.77
C ASP A 160 -27.27 -2.43 -5.84
N ALA A 161 -26.73 -3.37 -5.08
CA ALA A 161 -27.28 -4.71 -5.02
C ALA A 161 -28.55 -4.78 -4.17
#